data_7a06c055d0cb717ed41bccb1903c8d72
#
_entry.id   7a06c055d0cb717ed41bccb1903c8d72
#
_cell.length_a   1.000
_cell.length_b   1.000
_cell.length_c   1.000
_cell.angle_alpha   90.00
_cell.angle_beta   90.00
_cell.angle_gamma   90.00
#
_symmetry.space_group_name_H-M   'P 1'
#
loop_
_entity.id
_entity.type
_entity.pdbx_description
1 polymer ?
#
loop_
_entity_poly.entity_id
_entity_poly.type
_entity_poly.pdbx_seq_one_letter_code
_entity_poly.pdbx_strand_id
1 'polypeptide(L)'
;MAKKRRKLNKDFEKKIYSSKKHVELVLAKIYDIDDEDIQKEYMNAFNGVVFLYDEVKVDYELQGFNDNSEELLSNYQNAFNLFESEFEI
;
A
#
# COMPACT_ATOMS: atom_id res chain seq x y z
N MET A 1 -2.94 -24.24 26.15
CA MET A 1 -2.75 -22.81 25.98
C MET A 1 -3.56 -22.29 24.81
N ALA A 2 -4.42 -21.32 25.05
CA ALA A 2 -5.27 -20.79 23.99
C ALA A 2 -4.45 -19.91 23.05
N LYS A 3 -4.57 -20.16 21.76
CA LYS A 3 -3.99 -19.27 20.77
C LYS A 3 -4.77 -17.97 20.74
N LYS A 4 -4.06 -16.85 20.79
CA LYS A 4 -4.69 -15.57 20.61
C LYS A 4 -5.27 -15.50 19.20
N ARG A 5 -6.57 -15.34 19.10
CA ARG A 5 -7.22 -15.23 17.79
C ARG A 5 -7.00 -13.85 17.20
N ARG A 6 -6.64 -13.81 15.91
CA ARG A 6 -6.59 -12.56 15.18
C ARG A 6 -8.02 -12.10 14.92
N LYS A 7 -8.26 -10.83 15.14
CA LYS A 7 -9.55 -10.24 14.85
C LYS A 7 -9.63 -9.97 13.34
N LEU A 8 -10.63 -10.54 12.68
CA LEU A 8 -10.85 -10.35 11.27
C LEU A 8 -11.84 -9.22 11.02
N ASN A 9 -11.62 -8.47 9.95
CA ASN A 9 -12.52 -7.40 9.55
C ASN A 9 -12.61 -7.42 8.03
N LYS A 10 -13.76 -7.87 7.52
CA LYS A 10 -13.95 -8.05 6.08
C LYS A 10 -13.91 -6.74 5.30
N ASP A 11 -14.42 -5.67 5.87
CA ASP A 11 -14.37 -4.36 5.21
C ASP A 11 -12.92 -3.87 5.09
N PHE A 12 -12.13 -4.09 6.13
CA PHE A 12 -10.71 -3.73 6.11
C PHE A 12 -9.95 -4.59 5.08
N GLU A 13 -10.26 -5.88 5.01
CA GLU A 13 -9.66 -6.76 4.00
C GLU A 13 -9.94 -6.29 2.58
N LYS A 14 -11.16 -5.82 2.33
CA LYS A 14 -11.51 -5.25 1.03
C LYS A 14 -10.69 -4.01 0.72
N LYS A 15 -10.43 -3.18 1.72
CA LYS A 15 -9.59 -2.00 1.55
C LYS A 15 -8.15 -2.37 1.22
N ILE A 16 -7.61 -3.40 1.89
CA ILE A 16 -6.27 -3.90 1.59
C ILE A 16 -6.24 -4.44 0.15
N TYR A 17 -7.24 -5.21 -0.24
CA TYR A 17 -7.32 -5.77 -1.59
C TYR A 17 -7.39 -4.68 -2.66
N SER A 18 -8.22 -3.67 -2.44
CA SER A 18 -8.31 -2.52 -3.35
C SER A 18 -6.97 -1.78 -3.44
N SER A 19 -6.30 -1.61 -2.29
CA SER A 19 -4.98 -0.97 -2.25
C SER A 19 -3.95 -1.76 -3.03
N LYS A 20 -3.96 -3.09 -2.89
CA LYS A 20 -3.09 -3.98 -3.66
C LYS A 20 -3.27 -3.74 -5.16
N LYS A 21 -4.51 -3.67 -5.62
CA LYS A 21 -4.80 -3.45 -7.04
C LYS A 21 -4.31 -2.09 -7.51
N HIS A 22 -4.49 -1.05 -6.70
CA HIS A 22 -3.99 0.29 -7.03
C HIS A 22 -2.47 0.31 -7.13
N VAL A 23 -1.79 -0.34 -6.18
CA VAL A 23 -0.32 -0.43 -6.21
C VAL A 23 0.15 -1.17 -7.46
N GLU A 24 -0.46 -2.31 -7.78
CA GLU A 24 -0.11 -3.09 -8.96
C GLU A 24 -0.32 -2.30 -10.26
N LEU A 25 -1.42 -1.56 -10.34
CA LEU A 25 -1.72 -0.75 -11.51
C LEU A 25 -0.68 0.35 -11.72
N VAL A 26 -0.30 1.04 -10.65
CA VAL A 26 0.72 2.10 -10.75
C VAL A 26 2.07 1.50 -11.10
N LEU A 27 2.44 0.37 -10.51
CA LEU A 27 3.70 -0.31 -10.85
C LEU A 27 3.74 -0.68 -12.34
N ALA A 28 2.64 -1.20 -12.87
CA ALA A 28 2.55 -1.53 -14.30
C ALA A 28 2.77 -0.29 -15.17
N LYS A 29 2.18 0.83 -14.79
CA LYS A 29 2.36 2.09 -15.52
C LYS A 29 3.79 2.60 -15.44
N ILE A 30 4.44 2.47 -14.28
CA ILE A 30 5.84 2.87 -14.11
C ILE A 30 6.74 2.01 -15.00
N TYR A 31 6.52 0.70 -15.03
CA TYR A 31 7.30 -0.20 -15.89
C TYR A 31 7.12 0.09 -17.39
N ASP A 32 6.02 0.74 -17.76
CA ASP A 32 5.74 1.12 -19.14
C ASP A 32 6.44 2.43 -19.57
N ILE A 33 7.08 3.12 -18.64
CA ILE A 33 7.81 4.36 -18.97
C ILE A 33 9.07 4.00 -19.76
N ASP A 34 9.19 4.59 -20.95
CA ASP A 34 10.31 4.28 -21.86
C ASP A 34 11.64 4.90 -21.41
N ASP A 35 11.59 6.09 -20.80
CA ASP A 35 12.79 6.79 -20.36
C ASP A 35 13.25 6.21 -19.03
N GLU A 36 14.47 5.63 -19.02
CA GLU A 36 15.01 4.96 -17.84
C GLU A 36 15.20 5.90 -16.65
N ASP A 37 15.62 7.14 -16.89
CA ASP A 37 15.83 8.10 -15.80
C ASP A 37 14.52 8.51 -15.17
N ILE A 38 13.51 8.75 -15.99
CA ILE A 38 12.17 9.08 -15.52
C ILE A 38 11.56 7.89 -14.79
N GLN A 39 11.74 6.68 -15.33
CA GLN A 39 11.24 5.46 -14.70
C GLN A 39 11.84 5.28 -13.30
N LYS A 40 13.17 5.51 -13.16
CA LYS A 40 13.84 5.41 -11.87
C LYS A 40 13.31 6.43 -10.87
N GLU A 41 13.09 7.66 -11.33
CA GLU A 41 12.55 8.73 -10.50
C GLU A 41 11.18 8.35 -9.95
N TYR A 42 10.29 7.87 -10.82
CA TYR A 42 8.95 7.43 -10.42
C TYR A 42 9.01 6.24 -9.48
N MET A 43 9.87 5.27 -9.79
CA MET A 43 10.01 4.07 -8.96
C MET A 43 10.54 4.43 -7.57
N ASN A 44 11.55 5.30 -7.49
CA ASN A 44 12.09 5.73 -6.20
C ASN A 44 11.03 6.44 -5.35
N ALA A 45 10.23 7.29 -5.98
CA ALA A 45 9.15 7.98 -5.28
C ALA A 45 8.06 7.00 -4.82
N PHE A 46 7.73 6.03 -5.65
CA PHE A 46 6.66 5.08 -5.35
C PHE A 46 7.07 4.00 -4.35
N ASN A 47 8.36 3.74 -4.18
CA ASN A 47 8.84 2.74 -3.21
C ASN A 47 8.36 3.03 -1.78
N GLY A 48 8.28 4.29 -1.40
CA GLY A 48 7.74 4.68 -0.09
C GLY A 48 6.27 4.30 0.07
N VAL A 49 5.50 4.46 -0.99
CA VAL A 49 4.08 4.08 -0.99
C VAL A 49 3.94 2.56 -0.85
N VAL A 50 4.73 1.80 -1.60
CA VAL A 50 4.72 0.34 -1.53
C VAL A 50 5.10 -0.14 -0.13
N PHE A 51 6.11 0.49 0.47
CA PHE A 51 6.52 0.16 1.83
C PHE A 51 5.38 0.33 2.82
N LEU A 52 4.66 1.44 2.74
CA LEU A 52 3.53 1.71 3.64
C LEU A 52 2.37 0.74 3.39
N TYR A 53 2.13 0.37 2.14
CA TYR A 53 1.15 -0.66 1.82
C TYR A 53 1.54 -2.00 2.47
N ASP A 54 2.81 -2.39 2.34
CA ASP A 54 3.29 -3.64 2.93
C ASP A 54 3.15 -3.64 4.45
N GLU A 55 3.38 -2.51 5.11
CA GLU A 55 3.17 -2.40 6.56
C GLU A 55 1.73 -2.71 6.95
N VAL A 56 0.76 -2.17 6.23
CA VAL A 56 -0.66 -2.45 6.48
C VAL A 56 -0.94 -3.93 6.31
N LYS A 57 -0.49 -4.49 5.21
CA LYS A 57 -0.75 -5.89 4.85
C LYS A 57 -0.13 -6.85 5.86
N VAL A 58 1.15 -6.67 6.17
CA VAL A 58 1.88 -7.56 7.08
C VAL A 58 1.32 -7.45 8.49
N ASP A 59 1.05 -6.24 8.96
CA ASP A 59 0.46 -6.05 10.27
C ASP A 59 -0.88 -6.79 10.39
N TYR A 60 -1.73 -6.67 9.38
CA TYR A 60 -3.02 -7.35 9.38
C TYR A 60 -2.84 -8.87 9.35
N GLU A 61 -1.91 -9.39 8.54
CA GLU A 61 -1.65 -10.83 8.46
C GLU A 61 -1.16 -11.41 9.79
N LEU A 62 -0.35 -10.65 10.52
CA LEU A 62 0.23 -11.11 11.77
C LEU A 62 -0.68 -10.89 12.97
N GLN A 63 -1.36 -9.76 13.04
CA GLN A 63 -2.11 -9.35 14.23
C GLN A 63 -3.61 -9.26 14.02
N GLY A 64 -4.07 -9.29 12.78
CA GLY A 64 -5.46 -9.05 12.47
C GLY A 64 -5.80 -7.57 12.63
N PHE A 65 -7.09 -7.26 12.63
CA PHE A 65 -7.55 -5.89 12.80
C PHE A 65 -7.30 -5.44 14.24
N ASN A 66 -6.57 -4.35 14.39
CA ASN A 66 -6.14 -3.85 15.70
C ASN A 66 -6.15 -2.31 15.72
N ASP A 67 -5.78 -1.73 16.85
CA ASP A 67 -5.85 -0.29 17.06
C ASP A 67 -5.00 0.52 16.07
N ASN A 68 -3.97 -0.09 15.48
CA ASN A 68 -3.07 0.57 14.54
C ASN A 68 -3.51 0.42 13.09
N SER A 69 -4.43 -0.48 12.81
CA SER A 69 -4.79 -0.86 11.43
C SER A 69 -5.23 0.33 10.58
N GLU A 70 -6.16 1.14 11.10
CA GLU A 70 -6.69 2.27 10.34
C GLU A 70 -5.66 3.38 10.17
N GLU A 71 -4.80 3.60 11.17
CA GLU A 71 -3.72 4.57 11.06
C GLU A 71 -2.72 4.15 9.98
N LEU A 72 -2.32 2.88 9.97
CA LEU A 72 -1.41 2.37 8.94
C LEU A 72 -2.01 2.51 7.55
N LEU A 73 -3.29 2.18 7.40
CA LEU A 73 -3.97 2.34 6.13
C LEU A 73 -4.03 3.81 5.70
N SER A 74 -4.33 4.70 6.65
CA SER A 74 -4.37 6.14 6.39
C SER A 74 -3.01 6.66 5.93
N ASN A 75 -1.94 6.21 6.57
CA ASN A 75 -0.58 6.60 6.19
C ASN A 75 -0.29 6.19 4.74
N TYR A 76 -0.66 4.97 4.38
CA TYR A 76 -0.51 4.50 3.00
C TYR A 76 -1.35 5.35 2.03
N GLN A 77 -2.61 5.61 2.36
CA GLN A 77 -3.50 6.36 1.48
C GLN A 77 -3.00 7.80 1.26
N ASN A 78 -2.51 8.43 2.32
CA ASN A 78 -1.95 9.77 2.22
C ASN A 78 -0.71 9.80 1.33
N ALA A 79 0.17 8.83 1.48
CA ALA A 79 1.37 8.72 0.65
C ALA A 79 1.02 8.46 -0.82
N PHE A 80 0.02 7.61 -1.07
CA PHE A 80 -0.44 7.33 -2.42
C PHE A 80 -1.02 8.58 -3.08
N ASN A 81 -1.86 9.31 -2.35
CA ASN A 81 -2.46 10.55 -2.86
C ASN A 81 -1.39 11.61 -3.15
N LEU A 82 -0.40 11.73 -2.29
CA LEU A 82 0.71 12.65 -2.50
C LEU A 82 1.50 12.27 -3.75
N PHE A 83 1.78 10.99 -3.93
CA PHE A 83 2.45 10.51 -5.14
C PHE A 83 1.66 10.87 -6.38
N GLU A 84 0.35 10.62 -6.39
CA GLU A 84 -0.50 10.95 -7.54
C GLU A 84 -0.53 12.46 -7.84
N SER A 85 -0.43 13.29 -6.80
CA SER A 85 -0.44 14.74 -7.00
C SER A 85 0.88 15.27 -7.58
N GLU A 86 1.99 14.57 -7.33
CA GLU A 86 3.31 14.98 -7.79
C GLU A 86 3.73 14.34 -9.11
N PHE A 87 3.23 13.14 -9.40
CA PHE A 87 3.63 12.36 -10.57
C PHE A 87 2.39 12.00 -11.38
N GLU A 88 2.36 12.47 -12.62
CA GLU A 88 1.28 12.11 -13.54
C GLU A 88 1.51 10.71 -14.09
N ILE A 89 0.54 9.84 -13.84
CA ILE A 89 0.70 8.46 -14.28
C ILE A 89 -0.63 7.81 -14.70
#